data_ac92b06ed3b156d0d13545ae2e4abee0
#
_entry.id   ac92b06ed3b156d0d13545ae2e4abee0
#
_cell.length_a   1.000
_cell.length_b   1.000
_cell.length_c   1.000
_cell.angle_alpha   90.00
_cell.angle_beta   90.00
_cell.angle_gamma   90.00
#
_symmetry.space_group_name_H-M   'P 1'
#
loop_
_entity.id
_entity.type
_entity.pdbx_description
1 polymer ?
#
loop_
_entity_poly.entity_id
_entity_poly.type
_entity_poly.pdbx_seq_one_letter_code
_entity_poly.pdbx_strand_id
1 'polypeptide(L)'
;NKRIEAPNNLPFRKLFFCNYVGNLTGIYEVNYFGKITISSIRKRQDWMLWLTILKKIKTAQVIPESLAYYRIRENSISASKFELLKDNFAVYRIFHKLNLFVASICMIGFLFTQLIIKPRYSKTIKSST
;
A
#
# COMPACT_ATOMS: atom_id res chain seq x y z
N ASN A 1 -8.95 11.96 -16.11
CA ASN A 1 -8.37 10.66 -15.74
C ASN A 1 -7.02 10.86 -15.03
N LYS A 2 -6.74 10.02 -14.05
CA LYS A 2 -5.44 10.01 -13.34
C LYS A 2 -4.74 8.68 -13.54
N ARG A 3 -3.44 8.72 -13.78
CA ARG A 3 -2.56 7.55 -13.75
C ARG A 3 -1.86 7.51 -12.40
N ILE A 4 -1.95 6.38 -11.72
CA ILE A 4 -1.23 6.13 -10.48
C ILE A 4 -0.04 5.24 -10.82
N GLU A 5 1.15 5.70 -10.47
CA GLU A 5 2.40 4.99 -10.67
C GLU A 5 2.96 4.54 -9.32
N ALA A 6 3.83 3.55 -9.35
CA ALA A 6 4.65 3.17 -8.21
C ALA A 6 6.11 3.59 -8.45
N PRO A 7 6.95 3.67 -7.42
CA PRO A 7 8.39 3.83 -7.61
C PRO A 7 8.96 2.71 -8.47
N ASN A 8 9.86 3.00 -9.41
CA ASN A 8 10.47 2.01 -10.32
C ASN A 8 11.06 0.80 -9.58
N ASN A 9 11.55 1.03 -8.37
CA ASN A 9 11.99 -0.02 -7.47
C ASN A 9 11.30 0.19 -6.11
N LEU A 10 10.60 -0.82 -5.62
CA LEU A 10 9.82 -0.76 -4.40
C LEU A 10 10.48 -1.61 -3.30
N PRO A 11 11.39 -1.02 -2.50
CA PRO A 11 11.95 -1.69 -1.34
C PRO A 11 10.94 -1.77 -0.18
N PHE A 12 11.12 -2.74 0.71
CA PHE A 12 10.31 -2.92 1.92
C PHE A 12 10.11 -1.60 2.70
N ARG A 13 11.17 -0.80 2.85
CA ARG A 13 11.14 0.47 3.57
C ARG A 13 10.11 1.45 3.02
N LYS A 14 9.98 1.56 1.69
CA LYS A 14 8.97 2.43 1.07
C LYS A 14 7.56 1.89 1.29
N LEU A 15 7.38 0.58 1.15
CA LEU A 15 6.10 -0.07 1.37
C LEU A 15 5.67 0.00 2.85
N PHE A 16 6.62 0.02 3.78
CA PHE A 16 6.35 0.13 5.21
C PHE A 16 5.59 1.42 5.56
N PHE A 17 5.87 2.52 4.88
CA PHE A 17 5.21 3.81 5.11
C PHE A 17 4.04 4.10 4.18
N CYS A 18 3.87 3.35 3.11
CA CYS A 18 2.75 3.56 2.20
C CYS A 18 2.54 2.35 1.29
N ASN A 19 1.28 1.93 1.13
CA ASN A 19 0.96 0.91 0.14
C ASN A 19 0.99 1.49 -1.28
N TYR A 20 1.99 1.07 -2.06
CA TYR A 20 2.12 1.39 -3.48
C TYR A 20 1.62 0.27 -4.40
N VAL A 21 1.34 -0.92 -3.86
CA VAL A 21 0.90 -2.07 -4.65
C VAL A 21 -0.61 -2.12 -4.68
N GLY A 22 -1.19 -1.92 -5.85
CA GLY A 22 -2.62 -2.07 -6.05
C GLY A 22 -3.04 -3.54 -5.99
N ASN A 23 -4.18 -3.82 -5.36
CA ASN A 23 -4.70 -5.19 -5.25
C ASN A 23 -5.01 -5.85 -6.61
N LEU A 24 -5.29 -5.02 -7.64
CA LEU A 24 -5.61 -5.51 -8.99
C LEU A 24 -4.38 -5.89 -9.84
N THR A 25 -3.19 -5.40 -9.47
CA THR A 25 -1.99 -5.48 -10.31
C THR A 25 -0.78 -6.09 -9.63
N GLY A 26 -0.93 -6.50 -8.36
CA GLY A 26 0.12 -7.20 -7.65
C GLY A 26 0.13 -8.68 -7.96
N ILE A 27 1.30 -9.25 -8.28
CA ILE A 27 1.50 -10.68 -8.57
C ILE A 27 2.67 -11.19 -7.73
N TYR A 28 2.55 -12.39 -7.21
CA TYR A 28 3.65 -13.10 -6.55
C TYR A 28 3.62 -14.59 -6.87
N GLU A 29 4.75 -15.24 -6.78
CA GLU A 29 4.89 -16.67 -7.05
C GLU A 29 4.51 -17.52 -5.84
N VAL A 30 3.40 -18.24 -5.95
CA VAL A 30 2.86 -19.06 -4.87
C VAL A 30 3.78 -20.24 -4.53
N ASN A 31 4.45 -20.83 -5.52
CA ASN A 31 5.37 -21.95 -5.28
C ASN A 31 6.56 -21.55 -4.39
N TYR A 32 7.01 -20.30 -4.50
CA TYR A 32 8.12 -19.78 -3.69
C TYR A 32 7.67 -19.33 -2.28
N PHE A 33 6.53 -18.64 -2.19
CA PHE A 33 6.06 -18.07 -0.93
C PHE A 33 5.16 -18.98 -0.13
N GLY A 34 4.55 -19.97 -0.78
CA GLY A 34 3.45 -20.74 -0.23
C GLY A 34 2.15 -19.92 -0.14
N LYS A 35 1.12 -20.52 0.40
CA LYS A 35 -0.13 -19.82 0.68
C LYS A 35 0.06 -18.89 1.88
N ILE A 36 -0.04 -17.60 1.67
CA ILE A 36 0.10 -16.60 2.72
C ILE A 36 -1.26 -16.39 3.38
N THR A 37 -1.35 -16.69 4.68
CA THR A 37 -2.52 -16.39 5.50
C THR A 37 -2.41 -14.97 6.02
N ILE A 38 -3.41 -14.15 5.75
CA ILE A 38 -3.43 -12.75 6.16
C ILE A 38 -4.09 -12.63 7.54
N SER A 39 -3.62 -11.67 8.32
CA SER A 39 -4.09 -11.36 9.67
C SER A 39 -5.61 -11.07 9.74
N SER A 40 -6.16 -11.18 10.95
CA SER A 40 -7.57 -10.89 11.27
C SER A 40 -8.00 -9.43 11.06
N ILE A 41 -7.07 -8.51 10.78
CA ILE A 41 -7.38 -7.13 10.45
C ILE A 41 -8.11 -7.08 9.11
N ARG A 42 -9.41 -6.76 9.14
CA ARG A 42 -10.28 -6.84 7.97
C ARG A 42 -9.89 -5.87 6.84
N LYS A 43 -9.44 -4.67 7.18
CA LYS A 43 -8.98 -3.67 6.22
C LYS A 43 -7.46 -3.70 6.10
N ARG A 44 -6.89 -3.26 4.99
CA ARG A 44 -5.44 -3.27 4.72
C ARG A 44 -4.80 -4.64 4.56
N GLN A 45 -5.60 -5.68 4.28
CA GLN A 45 -5.10 -7.03 4.05
C GLN A 45 -4.12 -7.11 2.87
N ASP A 46 -4.37 -6.37 1.81
CA ASP A 46 -3.49 -6.22 0.66
C ASP A 46 -2.12 -5.64 1.08
N TRP A 47 -2.11 -4.60 1.90
CA TRP A 47 -0.87 -4.00 2.38
C TRP A 47 -0.05 -4.97 3.25
N MET A 48 -0.70 -5.68 4.16
CA MET A 48 -0.04 -6.70 4.99
C MET A 48 0.50 -7.87 4.17
N LEU A 49 -0.22 -8.29 3.12
CA LEU A 49 0.25 -9.31 2.18
C LEU A 49 1.56 -8.88 1.53
N TRP A 50 1.59 -7.68 0.95
CA TRP A 50 2.78 -7.18 0.26
C TRP A 50 3.94 -6.88 1.21
N LEU A 51 3.66 -6.43 2.43
CA LEU A 51 4.68 -6.30 3.49
C LEU A 51 5.30 -7.64 3.85
N THR A 52 4.50 -8.69 3.96
CA THR A 52 4.98 -10.06 4.22
C THR A 52 5.91 -10.55 3.11
N ILE A 53 5.51 -10.33 1.86
CA ILE A 53 6.30 -10.70 0.68
C ILE A 53 7.62 -9.92 0.63
N LEU A 54 7.58 -8.60 0.74
CA LEU A 54 8.78 -7.77 0.66
C LEU A 54 9.72 -7.93 1.86
N LYS A 55 9.21 -8.33 3.00
CA LYS A 55 10.08 -8.71 4.13
C LYS A 55 11.01 -9.86 3.77
N LYS A 56 10.56 -10.79 2.93
CA LYS A 56 11.34 -11.94 2.47
C LYS A 56 12.29 -11.59 1.32
N ILE A 57 11.79 -10.92 0.27
CA ILE A 57 12.57 -10.63 -0.95
C ILE A 57 13.23 -9.25 -0.98
N LYS A 58 12.93 -8.39 0.01
CA LYS A 58 13.46 -7.03 0.21
C LYS A 58 12.95 -5.98 -0.77
N THR A 59 12.74 -6.31 -2.02
CA THR A 59 12.32 -5.37 -3.06
C THR A 59 11.45 -6.03 -4.11
N ALA A 60 10.48 -5.28 -4.65
CA ALA A 60 9.63 -5.69 -5.76
C ALA A 60 9.97 -4.86 -7.01
N GLN A 61 9.83 -5.49 -8.17
CA GLN A 61 9.93 -4.81 -9.45
C GLN A 61 8.57 -4.26 -9.88
N VAL A 62 8.58 -3.14 -10.55
CA VAL A 62 7.40 -2.47 -11.04
C VAL A 62 7.34 -2.55 -12.55
N ILE A 63 6.16 -2.93 -13.07
CA ILE A 63 5.87 -2.90 -14.50
C ILE A 63 5.46 -1.46 -14.84
N PRO A 64 6.12 -0.78 -15.78
CA PRO A 64 5.89 0.63 -16.09
C PRO A 64 4.57 0.90 -16.84
N GLU A 65 3.90 -0.15 -17.28
CA GLU A 65 2.67 -0.08 -18.06
C GLU A 65 1.43 0.00 -17.15
N SER A 66 0.37 0.67 -17.63
CA SER A 66 -0.91 0.69 -16.93
C SER A 66 -1.70 -0.57 -17.25
N LEU A 67 -1.80 -1.47 -16.29
CA LEU A 67 -2.40 -2.81 -16.48
C LEU A 67 -3.88 -2.87 -16.08
N ALA A 68 -4.40 -1.89 -15.35
CA ALA A 68 -5.79 -1.91 -14.87
C ALA A 68 -6.38 -0.51 -14.72
N TYR A 69 -7.70 -0.44 -14.88
CA TYR A 69 -8.50 0.73 -14.56
C TYR A 69 -9.19 0.56 -13.22
N TYR A 70 -9.02 1.51 -12.32
CA TYR A 70 -9.64 1.51 -11.01
C TYR A 70 -10.78 2.52 -10.94
N ARG A 71 -12.00 2.04 -10.69
CA ARG A 71 -13.18 2.90 -10.53
C ARG A 71 -13.23 3.42 -9.08
N ILE A 72 -13.20 4.73 -8.94
CA ILE A 72 -13.41 5.39 -7.65
C ILE A 72 -14.91 5.61 -7.46
N ARG A 73 -15.45 5.12 -6.33
CA ARG A 73 -16.83 5.33 -5.90
C ARG A 73 -16.83 6.14 -4.62
N GLU A 74 -17.76 7.10 -4.50
CA GLU A 74 -17.90 7.95 -3.31
C GLU A 74 -18.26 7.14 -2.06
N ASN A 75 -19.08 6.09 -2.20
CA ASN A 75 -19.48 5.19 -1.11
C ASN A 75 -18.62 3.93 -0.99
N SER A 76 -17.33 4.01 -1.29
CA SER A 76 -16.44 2.87 -1.13
C SER A 76 -16.10 2.62 0.35
N ILE A 77 -15.77 1.36 0.69
CA ILE A 77 -15.30 0.95 2.04
C ILE A 77 -14.11 1.80 2.50
N SER A 78 -13.35 2.36 1.57
CA SER A 78 -12.17 3.21 1.82
C SER A 78 -12.48 4.71 1.86
N ALA A 79 -13.76 5.11 1.81
CA ALA A 79 -14.15 6.53 1.75
C ALA A 79 -13.89 7.28 3.07
N SER A 80 -13.99 6.62 4.21
CA SER A 80 -13.73 7.23 5.51
C SER A 80 -12.23 7.34 5.79
N LYS A 81 -11.71 8.57 5.68
CA LYS A 81 -10.29 8.87 5.96
C LYS A 81 -9.90 8.59 7.42
N PHE A 82 -10.81 8.85 8.36
CA PHE A 82 -10.56 8.61 9.77
C PHE A 82 -10.45 7.13 10.11
N GLU A 83 -11.34 6.30 9.57
CA GLU A 83 -11.26 4.85 9.72
C GLU A 83 -9.98 4.27 9.12
N LEU A 84 -9.55 4.81 7.97
CA LEU A 84 -8.30 4.40 7.34
C LEU A 84 -7.08 4.68 8.21
N LEU A 85 -7.05 5.81 8.93
CA LEU A 85 -5.98 6.12 9.88
C LEU A 85 -5.94 5.12 11.04
N LYS A 86 -7.11 4.78 11.57
CA LYS A 86 -7.24 3.75 12.63
C LYS A 86 -6.74 2.40 12.15
N ASP A 87 -7.13 1.98 10.95
CA ASP A 87 -6.70 0.70 10.37
C ASP A 87 -5.19 0.69 10.08
N ASN A 88 -4.62 1.80 9.61
CA ASN A 88 -3.18 1.92 9.40
C ASN A 88 -2.40 1.83 10.71
N PHE A 89 -2.91 2.47 11.77
CA PHE A 89 -2.32 2.36 13.10
C PHE A 89 -2.37 0.93 13.62
N ALA A 90 -3.48 0.21 13.39
CA ALA A 90 -3.60 -1.20 13.73
C ALA A 90 -2.55 -2.08 13.02
N VAL A 91 -2.18 -1.78 11.77
CA VAL A 91 -1.10 -2.48 11.08
C VAL A 91 0.23 -2.32 11.84
N TYR A 92 0.58 -1.11 12.26
CA TYR A 92 1.81 -0.90 13.04
C TYR A 92 1.76 -1.58 14.43
N ARG A 93 0.62 -1.51 15.11
CA ARG A 93 0.46 -2.08 16.46
C ARG A 93 0.37 -3.60 16.47
N ILE A 94 -0.44 -4.18 15.58
CA ILE A 94 -0.82 -5.58 15.62
C ILE A 94 0.06 -6.41 14.68
N PHE A 95 0.18 -5.98 13.42
CA PHE A 95 0.94 -6.74 12.42
C PHE A 95 2.46 -6.62 12.63
N HIS A 96 2.98 -5.41 12.82
CA HIS A 96 4.39 -5.18 13.11
C HIS A 96 4.74 -5.32 14.59
N LYS A 97 3.75 -5.48 15.48
CA LYS A 97 3.93 -5.63 16.93
C LYS A 97 4.74 -4.50 17.58
N LEU A 98 4.63 -3.29 17.05
CA LEU A 98 5.32 -2.12 17.60
C LEU A 98 4.62 -1.60 18.86
N ASN A 99 5.39 -1.05 19.79
CA ASN A 99 4.82 -0.38 20.95
C ASN A 99 4.10 0.93 20.55
N LEU A 100 3.32 1.49 21.46
CA LEU A 100 2.50 2.67 21.20
C LEU A 100 3.33 3.87 20.72
N PHE A 101 4.48 4.11 21.33
CA PHE A 101 5.36 5.24 21.00
C PHE A 101 5.93 5.11 19.58
N VAL A 102 6.51 3.97 19.27
CA VAL A 102 7.11 3.70 17.94
C VAL A 102 6.02 3.67 16.86
N ALA A 103 4.86 3.06 17.11
CA ALA A 103 3.75 3.05 16.18
C ALA A 103 3.24 4.48 15.88
N SER A 104 3.22 5.37 16.88
CA SER A 104 2.83 6.77 16.69
C SER A 104 3.83 7.53 15.81
N ILE A 105 5.13 7.30 15.99
CA ILE A 105 6.18 7.86 15.12
C ILE A 105 6.02 7.33 13.68
N CYS A 106 5.76 6.03 13.51
CA CYS A 106 5.53 5.44 12.20
C CYS A 106 4.28 6.03 11.52
N MET A 107 3.23 6.35 12.28
CA MET A 107 2.04 7.03 11.75
C MET A 107 2.35 8.43 11.22
N ILE A 108 3.22 9.18 11.89
CA ILE A 108 3.68 10.48 11.38
C ILE A 108 4.41 10.30 10.05
N GLY A 109 5.31 9.33 9.95
CA GLY A 109 5.99 8.98 8.71
C GLY A 109 5.04 8.52 7.61
N PHE A 110 4.02 7.73 7.96
CA PHE A 110 2.95 7.33 7.05
C PHE A 110 2.17 8.54 6.50
N LEU A 111 1.74 9.45 7.37
CA LEU A 111 1.00 10.65 6.98
C LEU A 111 1.84 11.55 6.08
N PHE A 112 3.11 11.76 6.41
CA PHE A 112 4.04 12.51 5.57
C PHE A 112 4.16 11.87 4.17
N THR A 113 4.36 10.56 4.11
CA THR A 113 4.47 9.83 2.85
C THR A 113 3.18 9.90 2.05
N GLN A 114 2.03 9.73 2.70
CA GLN A 114 0.72 9.74 2.05
C GLN A 114 0.35 11.12 1.48
N LEU A 115 0.69 12.20 2.19
CA LEU A 115 0.29 13.56 1.82
C LEU A 115 1.29 14.25 0.91
N ILE A 116 2.58 13.95 1.02
CA ILE A 116 3.65 14.67 0.31
C ILE A 116 4.30 13.81 -0.77
N ILE A 117 4.66 12.56 -0.45
CA ILE A 117 5.42 11.72 -1.37
C ILE A 117 4.52 11.02 -2.38
N LYS A 118 3.45 10.37 -1.92
CA LYS A 118 2.56 9.58 -2.79
C LYS A 118 1.88 10.40 -3.90
N PRO A 119 1.45 11.64 -3.68
CA PRO A 119 0.86 12.46 -4.75
C PRO A 119 1.79 12.68 -5.95
N ARG A 120 3.12 12.64 -5.75
CA ARG A 120 4.11 12.77 -6.83
C ARG A 120 4.05 11.62 -7.85
N TYR A 121 3.50 10.47 -7.44
CA TYR A 121 3.28 9.30 -8.30
C TYR A 121 1.91 9.30 -8.98
N SER A 122 1.11 10.36 -8.81
CA SER A 122 -0.18 10.53 -9.47
C SER A 122 -0.06 11.57 -10.58
N LYS A 123 -0.17 11.13 -11.83
CA LYS A 123 -0.11 12.00 -13.02
C LYS A 123 -1.50 12.18 -13.61
N THR A 124 -1.87 13.41 -13.92
CA THR A 124 -3.11 13.71 -14.66
C THR A 124 -2.88 13.40 -16.13
N ILE A 125 -3.69 12.51 -16.70
CA ILE A 125 -3.69 12.22 -18.12
C ILE A 125 -4.67 13.21 -18.77
N LYS A 126 -4.15 14.12 -19.61
CA LYS A 126 -5.01 14.92 -20.48
C LYS A 126 -5.70 13.95 -21.45
N SER A 127 -7.03 13.94 -21.46
CA SER A 127 -7.79 13.25 -22.49
C SER A 127 -7.44 13.93 -23.82
N SER A 128 -6.74 13.21 -24.70
CA SER A 128 -6.64 13.58 -26.09
C SER A 128 -8.01 13.30 -26.70
N THR A 129 -8.78 14.35 -26.88
CA THR A 129 -9.99 14.31 -27.73
C THR A 129 -9.58 14.21 -29.18
#